data_f152384a417f4a66284cc4b6bc576686
#
_entry.id   f152384a417f4a66284cc4b6bc576686
#
_cell.length_a   1.000
_cell.length_b   1.000
_cell.length_c   1.000
_cell.angle_alpha   90.00
_cell.angle_beta   90.00
_cell.angle_gamma   90.00
#
_symmetry.space_group_name_H-M   'P 1'
#
loop_
_entity.id
_entity.type
_entity.pdbx_description
1 polymer ?
#
loop_
_entity_poly.entity_id
_entity_poly.type
_entity_poly.pdbx_seq_one_letter_code
_entity_poly.pdbx_strand_id
1 'polypeptide(L)'
;MSKLETFMTSPIKLSAESFYPRNYNPTYLFVKEGMSSCPMMSQYIVGDIKGGSTPPAYFFYKDHGIPFIKTSAVSRHFINVNDLQLINKDFHSKTIKRSITYPYNIIYTMTGKFMGKAAMCPPTILEMNMSQNSVVLCAASPKEAAFLTIYLNSQINKIQVCGTYSITKQKYMNQGKIANLKVMKYDSKYDTLMQEYINAFDIYYYSIVRIQEIISEFNKDYHLSFKDETQFGFVVKPSSFDKRMLVPNFYRPDVEETIAILSDGISTIGFDIENLSKGDEIGSINYLNEGIPFIKTSDIINFDVDYEPDCYCSEAFLSQLEQDIKCGDIIFTKDGKPGEVAIIQEDNKIIISSGLVKYRARNIDERYWVFLLLSSKYGESYFKKWFVIGSTMLHLRTDFFDAFVIPEITYDIKTKYIEPLKQVFNKKLDVYLKIAKIKTLVEETFTNPAIDLSI
;
A
#
# COMPACT_ATOMS: atom_id res chain seq x y z
N MET A 1 -18.63 3.78 -19.01
CA MET A 1 -19.77 2.82 -19.09
C MET A 1 -19.19 1.42 -19.16
N SER A 2 -19.44 0.56 -18.15
CA SER A 2 -19.07 -0.85 -18.26
C SER A 2 -19.70 -1.44 -19.52
N LYS A 3 -18.91 -2.12 -20.37
CA LYS A 3 -19.44 -2.84 -21.53
C LYS A 3 -20.55 -3.77 -21.02
N LEU A 4 -21.74 -3.69 -21.62
CA LEU A 4 -22.85 -4.56 -21.33
C LEU A 4 -22.47 -5.95 -21.89
N GLU A 5 -22.06 -6.86 -21.01
CA GLU A 5 -21.89 -8.26 -21.41
C GLU A 5 -23.26 -8.91 -21.45
N THR A 6 -23.69 -9.35 -22.62
CA THR A 6 -24.91 -10.12 -22.82
C THR A 6 -24.56 -11.57 -23.08
N PHE A 7 -25.19 -12.47 -22.36
CA PHE A 7 -25.11 -13.92 -22.58
C PHE A 7 -26.48 -14.57 -22.39
N MET A 8 -26.70 -15.64 -23.08
CA MET A 8 -27.94 -16.44 -22.93
C MET A 8 -27.69 -17.60 -22.00
N THR A 9 -28.65 -17.85 -21.08
CA THR A 9 -28.64 -19.04 -20.23
C THR A 9 -29.97 -19.80 -20.40
N SER A 10 -29.90 -21.10 -20.26
CA SER A 10 -31.10 -21.93 -20.27
C SER A 10 -31.94 -21.70 -19.01
N PRO A 11 -33.29 -21.65 -19.10
CA PRO A 11 -34.15 -21.56 -17.92
C PRO A 11 -33.91 -22.67 -16.88
N ILE A 12 -33.43 -23.83 -17.29
CA ILE A 12 -33.10 -24.96 -16.40
C ILE A 12 -31.87 -24.65 -15.53
N LYS A 13 -31.00 -23.74 -15.98
CA LYS A 13 -29.82 -23.30 -15.21
C LYS A 13 -30.10 -22.15 -14.23
N LEU A 14 -31.31 -21.59 -14.27
CA LEU A 14 -31.70 -20.53 -13.35
C LEU A 14 -31.94 -21.13 -11.96
N SER A 15 -31.22 -20.64 -10.98
CA SER A 15 -31.38 -20.99 -9.57
C SER A 15 -32.43 -20.09 -8.92
N ALA A 16 -33.34 -20.68 -8.15
CA ALA A 16 -34.29 -19.93 -7.32
C ALA A 16 -33.58 -19.06 -6.26
N GLU A 17 -32.29 -19.32 -5.96
CA GLU A 17 -31.53 -18.64 -4.95
C GLU A 17 -30.89 -17.32 -5.45
N SER A 18 -30.80 -17.12 -6.76
CA SER A 18 -30.18 -15.92 -7.30
C SER A 18 -30.59 -15.58 -8.73
N PHE A 19 -31.13 -14.38 -8.92
CA PHE A 19 -31.46 -13.82 -10.25
C PHE A 19 -30.41 -12.80 -10.74
N TYR A 20 -29.22 -12.71 -10.12
CA TYR A 20 -28.19 -11.82 -10.59
C TYR A 20 -27.52 -12.34 -11.87
N PRO A 21 -27.52 -11.56 -12.98
CA PRO A 21 -26.95 -12.01 -14.28
C PRO A 21 -25.51 -12.53 -14.17
N ARG A 22 -24.68 -11.92 -13.33
CA ARG A 22 -23.30 -12.34 -13.12
C ARG A 22 -23.14 -13.78 -12.65
N ASN A 23 -24.13 -14.34 -11.95
CA ASN A 23 -24.11 -15.74 -11.49
C ASN A 23 -24.29 -16.74 -12.65
N TYR A 24 -24.67 -16.24 -13.81
CA TYR A 24 -24.85 -16.99 -15.04
C TYR A 24 -23.80 -16.64 -16.10
N ASN A 25 -22.81 -15.82 -15.76
CA ASN A 25 -21.66 -15.54 -16.62
C ASN A 25 -20.94 -16.87 -16.95
N PRO A 26 -20.68 -17.19 -18.23
CA PRO A 26 -20.05 -18.46 -18.63
C PRO A 26 -18.72 -18.72 -17.92
N THR A 27 -17.88 -17.70 -17.76
CA THR A 27 -16.59 -17.83 -17.07
C THR A 27 -16.77 -18.18 -15.59
N TYR A 28 -17.74 -17.55 -14.92
CA TYR A 28 -18.06 -17.88 -13.53
C TYR A 28 -18.58 -19.31 -13.40
N LEU A 29 -19.49 -19.73 -14.29
CA LEU A 29 -20.04 -21.10 -14.26
C LEU A 29 -18.94 -22.13 -14.51
N PHE A 30 -18.05 -21.89 -15.46
CA PHE A 30 -16.91 -22.75 -15.73
C PHE A 30 -16.01 -22.93 -14.50
N VAL A 31 -15.62 -21.81 -13.86
CA VAL A 31 -14.81 -21.86 -12.63
C VAL A 31 -15.57 -22.56 -11.50
N LYS A 32 -16.86 -22.25 -11.30
CA LYS A 32 -17.70 -22.86 -10.27
C LYS A 32 -17.78 -24.38 -10.43
N GLU A 33 -17.94 -24.87 -11.66
CA GLU A 33 -17.99 -26.31 -11.97
C GLU A 33 -16.61 -26.95 -11.74
N GLY A 34 -15.55 -26.38 -12.28
CA GLY A 34 -14.16 -26.85 -12.10
C GLY A 34 -13.72 -26.92 -10.65
N MET A 35 -14.21 -25.98 -9.82
CA MET A 35 -13.89 -25.94 -8.38
C MET A 35 -14.86 -26.73 -7.50
N SER A 36 -15.85 -27.44 -8.07
CA SER A 36 -16.92 -28.12 -7.30
C SER A 36 -16.37 -29.12 -6.28
N SER A 37 -15.33 -29.88 -6.64
CA SER A 37 -14.68 -30.89 -5.78
C SER A 37 -13.65 -30.31 -4.82
N CYS A 38 -13.31 -29.03 -4.96
CA CYS A 38 -12.30 -28.38 -4.10
C CYS A 38 -12.86 -28.14 -2.69
N PRO A 39 -11.99 -28.16 -1.66
CA PRO A 39 -12.39 -27.85 -0.29
C PRO A 39 -12.91 -26.41 -0.15
N MET A 40 -13.67 -26.17 0.91
CA MET A 40 -14.14 -24.84 1.27
C MET A 40 -13.07 -24.10 2.09
N MET A 41 -13.07 -22.76 2.04
CA MET A 41 -12.21 -21.92 2.86
C MET A 41 -12.31 -22.28 4.35
N SER A 42 -13.51 -22.56 4.84
CA SER A 42 -13.74 -22.96 6.25
C SER A 42 -12.96 -24.19 6.68
N GLN A 43 -12.50 -25.04 5.76
CA GLN A 43 -11.70 -26.24 6.08
C GLN A 43 -10.21 -25.93 6.31
N TYR A 44 -9.77 -24.73 5.87
CA TYR A 44 -8.39 -24.24 6.06
C TYR A 44 -8.25 -23.28 7.24
N ILE A 45 -9.38 -22.80 7.78
CA ILE A 45 -9.37 -21.80 8.84
C ILE A 45 -9.47 -22.47 10.21
N VAL A 46 -8.54 -22.15 11.09
CA VAL A 46 -8.56 -22.56 12.48
C VAL A 46 -9.47 -21.61 13.26
N GLY A 47 -10.52 -22.17 13.83
CA GLY A 47 -11.54 -21.40 14.54
C GLY A 47 -12.50 -20.65 13.60
N ASP A 48 -13.04 -19.56 14.08
CA ASP A 48 -14.04 -18.76 13.36
C ASP A 48 -13.42 -17.68 12.49
N ILE A 49 -14.05 -17.37 11.35
CA ILE A 49 -13.76 -16.15 10.58
C ILE A 49 -14.29 -14.97 11.38
N LYS A 50 -13.41 -14.07 11.81
CA LYS A 50 -13.77 -12.95 12.69
C LYS A 50 -13.73 -11.63 11.93
N GLY A 51 -14.83 -10.85 12.02
CA GLY A 51 -14.91 -9.50 11.48
C GLY A 51 -14.29 -8.48 12.42
N GLY A 52 -13.67 -7.46 11.85
CA GLY A 52 -13.13 -6.33 12.59
C GLY A 52 -14.18 -5.40 13.16
N SER A 53 -13.73 -4.38 13.88
CA SER A 53 -14.57 -3.30 14.43
C SER A 53 -13.80 -2.00 14.34
N THR A 54 -14.46 -0.92 13.89
CA THR A 54 -13.83 0.40 13.79
C THR A 54 -14.07 1.17 15.09
N PRO A 55 -13.00 1.60 15.79
CA PRO A 55 -13.10 2.43 16.97
C PRO A 55 -13.68 3.83 16.65
N PRO A 56 -14.36 4.48 17.58
CA PRO A 56 -14.61 5.91 17.53
C PRO A 56 -13.32 6.73 17.38
N ALA A 57 -13.40 7.92 16.77
CA ALA A 57 -12.23 8.73 16.42
C ALA A 57 -11.31 9.08 17.60
N TYR A 58 -11.86 9.26 18.79
CA TYR A 58 -11.11 9.61 20.00
C TYR A 58 -10.23 8.46 20.57
N PHE A 59 -10.35 7.24 20.05
CA PHE A 59 -9.47 6.13 20.39
C PHE A 59 -8.25 6.00 19.46
N PHE A 60 -8.11 6.87 18.48
CA PHE A 60 -6.93 6.89 17.62
C PHE A 60 -5.88 7.86 18.16
N TYR A 61 -4.63 7.45 18.16
CA TYR A 61 -3.47 8.23 18.59
C TYR A 61 -2.50 8.45 17.44
N LYS A 62 -1.62 9.45 17.58
CA LYS A 62 -0.64 9.79 16.54
C LYS A 62 0.68 9.00 16.67
N ASP A 63 1.14 8.76 17.91
CA ASP A 63 2.51 8.36 18.22
C ASP A 63 2.65 7.12 19.12
N HIS A 64 1.55 6.61 19.66
CA HIS A 64 1.56 5.43 20.52
C HIS A 64 0.26 4.62 20.41
N GLY A 65 0.32 3.33 20.73
CA GLY A 65 -0.85 2.47 20.72
C GLY A 65 -0.63 1.16 20.00
N ILE A 66 -1.73 0.47 19.71
CA ILE A 66 -1.72 -0.80 18.95
C ILE A 66 -2.00 -0.49 17.48
N PRO A 67 -1.22 -1.05 16.54
CA PRO A 67 -1.46 -0.86 15.12
C PRO A 67 -2.83 -1.34 14.67
N PHE A 68 -3.50 -0.51 13.87
CA PHE A 68 -4.85 -0.73 13.38
C PHE A 68 -4.90 -0.68 11.85
N ILE A 69 -5.37 -1.78 11.25
CA ILE A 69 -5.42 -1.98 9.81
C ILE A 69 -6.76 -1.45 9.27
N LYS A 70 -6.72 -0.38 8.47
CA LYS A 70 -7.84 0.00 7.62
C LYS A 70 -7.75 -0.74 6.27
N THR A 71 -8.85 -0.80 5.53
CA THR A 71 -8.87 -1.41 4.20
C THR A 71 -7.94 -0.72 3.21
N SER A 72 -7.62 0.56 3.42
CA SER A 72 -6.62 1.30 2.62
C SER A 72 -5.20 0.79 2.80
N ALA A 73 -4.89 0.22 3.97
CA ALA A 73 -3.57 -0.36 4.24
C ALA A 73 -3.43 -1.81 3.73
N VAL A 74 -4.50 -2.40 3.18
CA VAL A 74 -4.47 -3.78 2.64
C VAL A 74 -4.25 -3.71 1.14
N SER A 75 -3.06 -4.06 0.70
CA SER A 75 -2.74 -4.34 -0.71
C SER A 75 -2.86 -5.82 -1.00
N ARG A 76 -2.65 -6.25 -2.26
CA ARG A 76 -2.53 -7.67 -2.57
C ARG A 76 -1.21 -8.18 -2.00
N HIS A 77 -1.28 -9.26 -1.22
CA HIS A 77 -0.15 -9.92 -0.52
C HIS A 77 0.41 -9.18 0.68
N PHE A 78 0.39 -7.83 0.72
CA PHE A 78 1.09 -7.04 1.73
C PHE A 78 0.16 -6.10 2.51
N ILE A 79 0.52 -5.89 3.79
CA ILE A 79 -0.01 -4.78 4.58
C ILE A 79 0.93 -3.58 4.43
N ASN A 80 0.40 -2.41 4.10
CA ASN A 80 1.17 -1.17 4.14
C ASN A 80 1.37 -0.74 5.59
N VAL A 81 2.54 -1.04 6.15
CA VAL A 81 2.83 -0.73 7.55
C VAL A 81 3.02 0.78 7.80
N ASN A 82 3.31 1.54 6.75
CA ASN A 82 3.41 3.00 6.83
C ASN A 82 2.03 3.70 6.90
N ASP A 83 0.93 2.98 6.55
CA ASP A 83 -0.46 3.49 6.62
C ASP A 83 -1.24 2.95 7.84
N LEU A 84 -0.57 2.29 8.79
CA LEU A 84 -1.23 1.81 10.00
C LEU A 84 -1.55 2.99 10.93
N GLN A 85 -2.78 3.01 11.45
CA GLN A 85 -3.16 3.92 12.52
C GLN A 85 -2.89 3.28 13.87
N LEU A 86 -2.78 4.08 14.93
CA LEU A 86 -2.56 3.59 16.28
C LEU A 86 -3.82 3.78 17.11
N ILE A 87 -4.24 2.74 17.83
CA ILE A 87 -5.43 2.77 18.68
C ILE A 87 -5.12 2.51 20.16
N ASN A 88 -6.03 2.94 21.01
CA ASN A 88 -5.94 2.73 22.45
C ASN A 88 -5.80 1.24 22.81
N LYS A 89 -4.83 0.92 23.68
CA LYS A 89 -4.52 -0.44 24.10
C LYS A 89 -5.67 -1.10 24.88
N ASP A 90 -6.34 -0.36 25.75
CA ASP A 90 -7.47 -0.89 26.52
C ASP A 90 -8.69 -1.17 25.63
N PHE A 91 -8.96 -0.28 24.68
CA PHE A 91 -10.02 -0.52 23.70
C PHE A 91 -9.74 -1.76 22.85
N HIS A 92 -8.50 -1.92 22.38
CA HIS A 92 -8.04 -3.10 21.65
C HIS A 92 -8.26 -4.41 22.44
N SER A 93 -7.76 -4.46 23.68
CA SER A 93 -7.73 -5.70 24.48
C SER A 93 -9.07 -6.06 25.12
N LYS A 94 -9.94 -5.05 25.40
CA LYS A 94 -11.21 -5.26 26.11
C LYS A 94 -12.42 -5.23 25.18
N THR A 95 -12.52 -4.22 24.32
CA THR A 95 -13.73 -3.98 23.52
C THR A 95 -13.73 -4.71 22.19
N ILE A 96 -12.60 -4.71 21.48
CA ILE A 96 -12.47 -5.32 20.16
C ILE A 96 -11.52 -6.52 20.15
N LYS A 97 -11.38 -7.21 21.28
CA LYS A 97 -10.49 -8.38 21.43
C LYS A 97 -10.74 -9.52 20.43
N ARG A 98 -11.98 -9.63 19.92
CA ARG A 98 -12.34 -10.68 18.96
C ARG A 98 -11.61 -10.57 17.62
N SER A 99 -11.18 -9.37 17.25
CA SER A 99 -10.53 -9.04 15.97
C SER A 99 -9.03 -8.76 16.11
N ILE A 100 -8.44 -9.18 17.24
CA ILE A 100 -6.98 -9.19 17.39
C ILE A 100 -6.41 -10.13 16.33
N THR A 101 -5.39 -9.67 15.66
CA THR A 101 -4.69 -10.40 14.60
C THR A 101 -3.19 -10.43 14.90
N TYR A 102 -2.56 -11.52 14.50
CA TYR A 102 -1.18 -11.89 14.82
C TYR A 102 -0.36 -12.08 13.53
N PRO A 103 0.96 -12.18 13.61
CA PRO A 103 1.81 -12.51 12.47
C PRO A 103 1.26 -13.69 11.66
N TYR A 104 1.34 -13.57 10.33
CA TYR A 104 0.88 -14.54 9.34
C TYR A 104 -0.65 -14.78 9.29
N ASN A 105 -1.46 -14.16 10.17
CA ASN A 105 -2.89 -14.15 9.92
C ASN A 105 -3.18 -13.42 8.60
N ILE A 106 -4.22 -13.84 7.89
CA ILE A 106 -4.61 -13.22 6.61
C ILE A 106 -5.71 -12.23 6.87
N ILE A 107 -5.52 -10.98 6.46
CA ILE A 107 -6.56 -9.98 6.40
C ILE A 107 -7.21 -10.03 5.02
N TYR A 108 -8.52 -10.26 5.00
CA TYR A 108 -9.29 -10.29 3.76
C TYR A 108 -10.36 -9.19 3.75
N THR A 109 -10.34 -8.37 2.72
CA THR A 109 -11.25 -7.22 2.61
C THR A 109 -12.58 -7.65 2.03
N MET A 110 -13.69 -7.28 2.70
CA MET A 110 -15.02 -7.80 2.36
C MET A 110 -15.99 -6.75 1.82
N THR A 111 -15.59 -5.47 1.71
CA THR A 111 -16.49 -4.39 1.29
C THR A 111 -15.87 -3.40 0.32
N GLY A 112 -16.73 -2.78 -0.51
CA GLY A 112 -16.39 -1.63 -1.35
C GLY A 112 -15.47 -1.96 -2.53
N LYS A 113 -14.70 -0.95 -2.94
CA LYS A 113 -13.76 -1.07 -4.06
C LYS A 113 -12.55 -1.97 -3.75
N PHE A 114 -12.20 -2.09 -2.48
CA PHE A 114 -11.08 -2.92 -2.01
C PHE A 114 -11.47 -4.38 -1.76
N MET A 115 -12.74 -4.76 -2.00
CA MET A 115 -13.23 -6.11 -1.73
C MET A 115 -12.44 -7.18 -2.49
N GLY A 116 -12.05 -8.24 -1.76
CA GLY A 116 -11.36 -9.38 -2.35
C GLY A 116 -9.84 -9.32 -2.31
N LYS A 117 -9.23 -8.31 -1.65
CA LYS A 117 -7.79 -8.30 -1.40
C LYS A 117 -7.47 -9.12 -0.16
N ALA A 118 -6.40 -9.89 -0.25
CA ALA A 118 -5.85 -10.68 0.85
C ALA A 118 -4.40 -10.28 1.10
N ALA A 119 -4.04 -10.05 2.37
CA ALA A 119 -2.67 -9.78 2.77
C ALA A 119 -2.34 -10.53 4.07
N MET A 120 -1.13 -11.09 4.15
CA MET A 120 -0.63 -11.64 5.41
C MET A 120 -0.16 -10.53 6.34
N CYS A 121 -0.43 -10.70 7.64
CA CYS A 121 0.09 -9.84 8.69
C CYS A 121 1.61 -9.96 8.80
N PRO A 122 2.33 -8.82 8.93
CA PRO A 122 3.79 -8.81 8.99
C PRO A 122 4.32 -9.52 10.24
N PRO A 123 5.46 -10.20 10.15
CA PRO A 123 6.10 -10.86 11.29
C PRO A 123 6.69 -9.87 12.31
N THR A 124 6.89 -8.63 11.88
CA THR A 124 7.51 -7.56 12.69
C THR A 124 6.57 -6.90 13.69
N ILE A 125 5.27 -7.18 13.64
CA ILE A 125 4.25 -6.61 14.52
C ILE A 125 3.50 -7.73 15.24
N LEU A 126 3.65 -7.82 16.57
CA LEU A 126 3.13 -8.93 17.37
C LEU A 126 1.60 -8.97 17.45
N GLU A 127 0.97 -7.81 17.57
CA GLU A 127 -0.48 -7.69 17.68
C GLU A 127 -0.98 -6.48 16.90
N MET A 128 -2.08 -6.67 16.18
CA MET A 128 -2.79 -5.62 15.46
C MET A 128 -4.29 -5.80 15.63
N ASN A 129 -5.05 -4.80 15.18
CA ASN A 129 -6.49 -4.93 15.04
C ASN A 129 -6.92 -4.39 13.67
N MET A 130 -8.18 -4.57 13.28
CA MET A 130 -8.64 -4.21 11.93
C MET A 130 -10.04 -3.63 11.90
N SER A 131 -10.34 -2.93 10.82
CA SER A 131 -11.64 -2.29 10.59
C SER A 131 -12.75 -3.32 10.30
N GLN A 132 -14.00 -2.90 10.53
CA GLN A 132 -15.20 -3.70 10.26
C GLN A 132 -15.39 -4.13 8.79
N ASN A 133 -14.60 -3.56 7.88
CA ASN A 133 -14.66 -3.86 6.45
C ASN A 133 -13.73 -5.01 6.04
N SER A 134 -13.12 -5.68 7.00
CA SER A 134 -12.21 -6.80 6.82
C SER A 134 -12.53 -7.94 7.78
N VAL A 135 -12.07 -9.13 7.42
CA VAL A 135 -12.06 -10.31 8.29
C VAL A 135 -10.65 -10.82 8.46
N VAL A 136 -10.38 -11.49 9.58
CA VAL A 136 -9.18 -12.26 9.79
C VAL A 136 -9.45 -13.73 9.51
N LEU A 137 -8.53 -14.35 8.76
CA LEU A 137 -8.48 -15.77 8.46
C LEU A 137 -7.21 -16.33 9.09
N CYS A 138 -7.36 -17.29 10.00
CA CYS A 138 -6.24 -17.93 10.68
C CYS A 138 -6.01 -19.32 10.06
N ALA A 139 -4.94 -19.49 9.28
CA ALA A 139 -4.55 -20.80 8.73
C ALA A 139 -3.83 -21.64 9.79
N ALA A 140 -3.72 -22.97 9.59
CA ALA A 140 -3.07 -23.88 10.54
C ALA A 140 -1.55 -23.68 10.61
N SER A 141 -0.94 -23.12 9.56
CA SER A 141 0.48 -22.82 9.52
C SER A 141 0.78 -21.57 8.66
N PRO A 142 1.95 -20.92 8.84
CA PRO A 142 2.39 -19.86 7.97
C PRO A 142 2.46 -20.27 6.49
N LYS A 143 2.82 -21.51 6.16
CA LYS A 143 2.86 -22.02 4.79
C LYS A 143 1.47 -22.06 4.16
N GLU A 144 0.48 -22.57 4.89
CA GLU A 144 -0.90 -22.54 4.44
C GLU A 144 -1.41 -21.09 4.29
N ALA A 145 -1.05 -20.20 5.23
CA ALA A 145 -1.39 -18.79 5.13
C ALA A 145 -0.82 -18.15 3.85
N ALA A 146 0.43 -18.44 3.51
CA ALA A 146 1.07 -17.97 2.28
C ALA A 146 0.33 -18.49 1.04
N PHE A 147 0.05 -19.79 0.98
CA PHE A 147 -0.69 -20.40 -0.12
C PHE A 147 -2.10 -19.80 -0.28
N LEU A 148 -2.83 -19.68 0.83
CA LEU A 148 -4.16 -19.06 0.84
C LEU A 148 -4.13 -17.61 0.41
N THR A 149 -3.09 -16.85 0.80
CA THR A 149 -2.94 -15.46 0.39
C THR A 149 -2.72 -15.35 -1.12
N ILE A 150 -1.90 -16.22 -1.71
CA ILE A 150 -1.71 -16.29 -3.17
C ILE A 150 -3.05 -16.65 -3.84
N TYR A 151 -3.71 -17.71 -3.35
CA TYR A 151 -4.98 -18.16 -3.92
C TYR A 151 -6.06 -17.08 -3.87
N LEU A 152 -6.23 -16.42 -2.73
CA LEU A 152 -7.25 -15.38 -2.53
C LEU A 152 -7.05 -14.15 -3.44
N ASN A 153 -5.84 -13.86 -3.87
CA ASN A 153 -5.54 -12.81 -4.83
C ASN A 153 -5.57 -13.26 -6.30
N SER A 154 -5.62 -14.58 -6.56
CA SER A 154 -5.60 -15.15 -7.90
C SER A 154 -6.83 -14.79 -8.74
N GLN A 155 -6.69 -14.91 -10.07
CA GLN A 155 -7.79 -14.66 -11.00
C GLN A 155 -8.98 -15.62 -10.78
N ILE A 156 -8.71 -16.88 -10.40
CA ILE A 156 -9.76 -17.86 -10.09
C ILE A 156 -10.63 -17.37 -8.94
N ASN A 157 -10.01 -16.91 -7.86
CA ASN A 157 -10.79 -16.39 -6.73
C ASN A 157 -11.50 -15.07 -7.07
N LYS A 158 -10.89 -14.18 -7.85
CA LYS A 158 -11.56 -12.96 -8.34
C LYS A 158 -12.86 -13.29 -9.08
N ILE A 159 -12.85 -14.32 -9.94
CA ILE A 159 -14.04 -14.79 -10.67
C ILE A 159 -15.09 -15.34 -9.69
N GLN A 160 -14.71 -16.17 -8.71
CA GLN A 160 -15.63 -16.67 -7.70
C GLN A 160 -16.28 -15.52 -6.90
N VAL A 161 -15.48 -14.56 -6.46
CA VAL A 161 -15.95 -13.38 -5.73
C VAL A 161 -16.95 -12.59 -6.57
N CYS A 162 -16.67 -12.37 -7.86
CA CYS A 162 -17.59 -11.68 -8.78
C CYS A 162 -18.98 -12.35 -8.87
N GLY A 163 -19.05 -13.67 -8.77
CA GLY A 163 -20.32 -14.40 -8.75
C GLY A 163 -21.01 -14.45 -7.39
N THR A 164 -20.32 -14.15 -6.31
CA THR A 164 -20.78 -14.45 -4.94
C THR A 164 -21.23 -13.22 -4.13
N TYR A 165 -20.64 -12.04 -4.35
CA TYR A 165 -20.93 -10.87 -3.53
C TYR A 165 -22.38 -10.37 -3.65
N SER A 166 -22.87 -9.71 -2.60
CA SER A 166 -24.13 -8.97 -2.63
C SER A 166 -23.90 -7.51 -3.03
N ILE A 167 -24.91 -6.90 -3.68
CA ILE A 167 -24.93 -5.46 -3.94
C ILE A 167 -26.11 -4.88 -3.17
N THR A 168 -25.77 -3.99 -2.23
CA THR A 168 -26.73 -3.07 -1.63
C THR A 168 -26.38 -1.66 -2.09
N LYS A 169 -25.83 -0.81 -1.20
CA LYS A 169 -25.19 0.46 -1.59
C LYS A 169 -23.75 0.25 -2.08
N GLN A 170 -23.09 -0.81 -1.61
CA GLN A 170 -21.73 -1.21 -1.97
C GLN A 170 -21.66 -2.72 -2.16
N LYS A 171 -20.63 -3.19 -2.90
CA LYS A 171 -20.30 -4.62 -2.97
C LYS A 171 -19.92 -5.12 -1.58
N TYR A 172 -20.44 -6.29 -1.22
CA TYR A 172 -20.22 -6.86 0.12
C TYR A 172 -20.23 -8.38 0.11
N MET A 173 -19.30 -8.99 0.83
CA MET A 173 -19.28 -10.40 1.17
C MET A 173 -19.36 -10.59 2.68
N ASN A 174 -20.34 -11.35 3.17
CA ASN A 174 -20.37 -11.73 4.57
C ASN A 174 -19.45 -12.91 4.89
N GLN A 175 -19.19 -13.14 6.18
CA GLN A 175 -18.33 -14.23 6.67
C GLN A 175 -18.74 -15.60 6.13
N GLY A 176 -20.04 -15.90 6.07
CA GLY A 176 -20.54 -17.18 5.54
C GLY A 176 -20.22 -17.37 4.05
N LYS A 177 -20.31 -16.32 3.24
CA LYS A 177 -19.90 -16.38 1.83
C LYS A 177 -18.40 -16.59 1.68
N ILE A 178 -17.60 -15.98 2.53
CA ILE A 178 -16.14 -16.18 2.55
C ILE A 178 -15.81 -17.61 2.98
N ALA A 179 -16.47 -18.13 4.02
CA ALA A 179 -16.31 -19.51 4.49
C ALA A 179 -16.59 -20.57 3.41
N ASN A 180 -17.54 -20.26 2.51
CA ASN A 180 -17.96 -21.15 1.43
C ASN A 180 -17.18 -20.97 0.12
N LEU A 181 -16.22 -20.03 0.02
CA LEU A 181 -15.34 -19.95 -1.14
C LEU A 181 -14.62 -21.29 -1.32
N LYS A 182 -14.58 -21.77 -2.54
CA LYS A 182 -13.79 -22.96 -2.90
C LYS A 182 -12.34 -22.57 -3.01
N VAL A 183 -11.43 -23.42 -2.51
CA VAL A 183 -9.98 -23.19 -2.47
C VAL A 183 -9.28 -24.38 -3.10
N MET A 184 -8.23 -24.10 -3.91
CA MET A 184 -7.37 -25.16 -4.42
C MET A 184 -6.75 -25.95 -3.26
N LYS A 185 -6.61 -27.27 -3.45
CA LYS A 185 -6.06 -28.12 -2.40
C LYS A 185 -4.59 -27.81 -2.17
N TYR A 186 -4.23 -27.47 -0.93
CA TYR A 186 -2.85 -27.44 -0.48
C TYR A 186 -2.34 -28.87 -0.25
N ASP A 187 -1.17 -29.17 -0.72
CA ASP A 187 -0.47 -30.43 -0.46
C ASP A 187 1.05 -30.20 -0.30
N SER A 188 1.78 -31.25 0.08
CA SER A 188 3.22 -31.17 0.38
C SER A 188 4.11 -30.74 -0.80
N LYS A 189 3.62 -30.81 -2.04
CA LYS A 189 4.39 -30.32 -3.19
C LYS A 189 4.66 -28.81 -3.10
N TYR A 190 3.82 -28.06 -2.40
CA TYR A 190 3.99 -26.62 -2.19
C TYR A 190 4.92 -26.26 -1.01
N ASP A 191 5.26 -27.21 -0.14
CA ASP A 191 5.93 -26.93 1.14
C ASP A 191 7.24 -26.16 1.00
N THR A 192 8.06 -26.52 0.00
CA THR A 192 9.35 -25.84 -0.24
C THR A 192 9.12 -24.41 -0.73
N LEU A 193 8.25 -24.22 -1.72
CA LEU A 193 7.92 -22.91 -2.26
C LEU A 193 7.32 -21.99 -1.21
N MET A 194 6.40 -22.51 -0.37
CA MET A 194 5.78 -21.71 0.68
C MET A 194 6.77 -21.35 1.78
N GLN A 195 7.73 -22.24 2.10
CA GLN A 195 8.80 -21.88 3.02
C GLN A 195 9.68 -20.77 2.46
N GLU A 196 10.02 -20.83 1.19
CA GLU A 196 10.80 -19.76 0.53
C GLU A 196 10.03 -18.44 0.43
N TYR A 197 8.72 -18.51 0.17
CA TYR A 197 7.84 -17.36 0.22
C TYR A 197 7.87 -16.68 1.60
N ILE A 198 7.71 -17.47 2.68
CA ILE A 198 7.73 -16.94 4.05
C ILE A 198 9.09 -16.31 4.38
N ASN A 199 10.18 -16.98 4.05
CA ASN A 199 11.52 -16.45 4.29
C ASN A 199 11.72 -15.10 3.55
N ALA A 200 11.26 -15.01 2.31
CA ALA A 200 11.31 -13.76 1.54
C ALA A 200 10.37 -12.69 2.11
N PHE A 201 9.17 -13.07 2.53
CA PHE A 201 8.19 -12.19 3.17
C PHE A 201 8.72 -11.59 4.48
N ASP A 202 9.38 -12.40 5.30
CA ASP A 202 10.00 -11.93 6.53
C ASP A 202 11.10 -10.92 6.25
N ILE A 203 12.00 -11.23 5.32
CA ILE A 203 13.08 -10.32 4.93
C ILE A 203 12.52 -9.01 4.35
N TYR A 204 11.44 -9.08 3.58
CA TYR A 204 10.77 -7.89 3.05
C TYR A 204 10.33 -6.95 4.18
N TYR A 205 9.64 -7.46 5.20
CA TYR A 205 9.19 -6.64 6.32
C TYR A 205 10.32 -6.18 7.24
N TYR A 206 11.32 -7.01 7.51
CA TYR A 206 12.51 -6.57 8.25
C TYR A 206 13.29 -5.49 7.49
N SER A 207 13.27 -5.52 6.17
CA SER A 207 13.86 -4.43 5.37
C SER A 207 13.10 -3.11 5.55
N ILE A 208 11.78 -3.14 5.62
CA ILE A 208 10.96 -1.95 5.89
C ILE A 208 11.28 -1.39 7.28
N VAL A 209 11.34 -2.24 8.31
CA VAL A 209 11.73 -1.83 9.67
C VAL A 209 13.11 -1.17 9.66
N ARG A 210 14.08 -1.76 8.94
CA ARG A 210 15.43 -1.17 8.86
C ARG A 210 15.44 0.19 8.18
N ILE A 211 14.63 0.40 7.12
CA ILE A 211 14.47 1.73 6.50
C ILE A 211 13.89 2.73 7.53
N GLN A 212 12.85 2.34 8.26
CA GLN A 212 12.25 3.18 9.30
C GLN A 212 13.25 3.51 10.43
N GLU A 213 14.09 2.56 10.83
CA GLU A 213 15.17 2.78 11.81
C GLU A 213 16.17 3.80 11.31
N ILE A 214 16.65 3.71 10.05
CA ILE A 214 17.59 4.67 9.47
C ILE A 214 16.97 6.08 9.43
N ILE A 215 15.69 6.21 9.06
CA ILE A 215 14.96 7.48 9.10
C ILE A 215 14.89 8.02 10.55
N SER A 216 14.62 7.14 11.51
CA SER A 216 14.55 7.49 12.94
C SER A 216 15.92 7.91 13.50
N GLU A 217 16.98 7.16 13.16
CA GLU A 217 18.35 7.49 13.50
C GLU A 217 18.74 8.87 12.96
N PHE A 218 18.43 9.14 11.69
CA PHE A 218 18.64 10.45 11.05
C PHE A 218 17.90 11.57 11.79
N ASN A 219 16.63 11.41 12.07
CA ASN A 219 15.86 12.40 12.82
C ASN A 219 16.47 12.68 14.21
N LYS A 220 16.93 11.64 14.90
CA LYS A 220 17.55 11.75 16.23
C LYS A 220 18.90 12.46 16.17
N ASP A 221 19.76 12.09 15.23
CA ASP A 221 21.12 12.62 15.12
C ASP A 221 21.12 14.13 14.79
N TYR A 222 20.16 14.57 14.01
CA TYR A 222 19.98 15.99 13.67
C TYR A 222 18.95 16.70 14.56
N HIS A 223 18.45 16.06 15.64
CA HIS A 223 17.47 16.63 16.57
C HIS A 223 16.18 17.14 15.88
N LEU A 224 15.79 16.51 14.77
CA LEU A 224 14.59 16.89 14.02
C LEU A 224 13.33 16.48 14.77
N SER A 225 12.53 17.44 15.22
CA SER A 225 11.32 17.17 16.00
C SER A 225 10.30 18.30 15.86
N PHE A 226 9.04 18.01 16.19
CA PHE A 226 7.98 19.00 16.26
C PHE A 226 7.43 19.12 17.68
N LYS A 227 6.96 20.32 18.03
CA LYS A 227 6.18 20.54 19.24
C LYS A 227 4.76 19.95 19.10
N ASP A 228 4.16 19.58 20.22
CA ASP A 228 2.78 19.08 20.24
C ASP A 228 1.82 20.13 19.64
N GLU A 229 1.12 19.75 18.58
CA GLU A 229 0.17 20.62 17.88
C GLU A 229 -1.02 21.04 18.75
N THR A 230 -1.37 20.26 19.79
CA THR A 230 -2.53 20.52 20.65
C THR A 230 -2.27 21.60 21.68
N GLN A 231 -0.99 21.88 21.97
CA GLN A 231 -0.56 22.83 23.01
C GLN A 231 0.23 24.03 22.44
N PHE A 232 0.40 24.06 21.10
CA PHE A 232 1.28 25.02 20.46
C PHE A 232 0.51 26.22 19.89
N GLY A 233 0.73 27.40 20.51
CA GLY A 233 0.31 28.70 19.98
C GLY A 233 1.51 29.57 19.65
N PHE A 234 1.46 30.35 18.57
CA PHE A 234 2.52 31.26 18.17
C PHE A 234 1.96 32.57 17.61
N VAL A 235 2.79 33.61 17.59
CA VAL A 235 2.43 34.92 17.08
C VAL A 235 3.28 35.22 15.85
N VAL A 236 2.63 35.66 14.79
CA VAL A 236 3.30 36.11 13.55
C VAL A 236 3.39 37.62 13.54
N LYS A 237 4.59 38.17 13.30
CA LYS A 237 4.73 39.61 13.14
C LYS A 237 4.07 40.05 11.82
N PRO A 238 3.33 41.19 11.80
CA PRO A 238 2.67 41.66 10.59
C PRO A 238 3.62 41.82 9.38
N SER A 239 4.88 42.18 9.64
CA SER A 239 5.91 42.32 8.61
C SER A 239 6.36 41.00 7.96
N SER A 240 6.14 39.88 8.65
CA SER A 240 6.50 38.53 8.16
C SER A 240 5.35 37.84 7.45
N PHE A 241 4.21 38.53 7.31
CA PHE A 241 2.98 37.92 6.76
C PHE A 241 2.99 37.93 5.23
N ASP A 242 3.03 36.76 4.60
CA ASP A 242 2.86 36.64 3.16
C ASP A 242 1.37 36.57 2.82
N LYS A 243 0.88 37.57 2.08
CA LYS A 243 -0.55 37.64 1.65
C LYS A 243 -1.02 36.45 0.84
N ARG A 244 -0.08 35.70 0.23
CA ARG A 244 -0.36 34.49 -0.57
C ARG A 244 -0.50 33.24 0.29
N MET A 245 -0.06 33.31 1.56
CA MET A 245 0.05 32.15 2.47
C MET A 245 -0.70 32.42 3.77
N LEU A 246 -2.02 32.14 3.75
CA LEU A 246 -2.89 32.30 4.92
C LEU A 246 -3.01 31.02 5.76
N VAL A 247 -2.08 30.07 5.59
CA VAL A 247 -2.07 28.79 6.31
C VAL A 247 -1.20 28.90 7.53
N PRO A 248 -1.71 28.63 8.76
CA PRO A 248 -0.93 28.77 10.00
C PRO A 248 0.37 27.96 9.99
N ASN A 249 0.37 26.74 9.43
CA ASN A 249 1.53 25.87 9.36
C ASN A 249 2.73 26.48 8.62
N PHE A 250 2.48 27.39 7.66
CA PHE A 250 3.54 28.11 6.95
C PHE A 250 4.41 28.97 7.89
N TYR A 251 3.84 29.46 9.00
CA TYR A 251 4.48 30.37 9.93
C TYR A 251 4.93 29.69 11.23
N ARG A 252 4.84 28.38 11.34
CA ARG A 252 5.22 27.66 12.55
C ARG A 252 6.70 27.75 12.82
N PRO A 253 7.14 28.32 13.97
CA PRO A 253 8.55 28.44 14.30
C PRO A 253 9.29 27.11 14.35
N ASP A 254 8.68 26.04 14.90
CA ASP A 254 9.29 24.71 14.98
C ASP A 254 9.49 24.05 13.60
N VAL A 255 8.65 24.38 12.63
CA VAL A 255 8.83 23.96 11.22
C VAL A 255 10.05 24.68 10.62
N GLU A 256 10.15 26.00 10.81
CA GLU A 256 11.31 26.78 10.34
C GLU A 256 12.60 26.36 11.03
N GLU A 257 12.59 26.17 12.35
CA GLU A 257 13.73 25.68 13.13
C GLU A 257 14.20 24.32 12.59
N THR A 258 13.28 23.39 12.29
CA THR A 258 13.62 22.06 11.75
C THR A 258 14.24 22.15 10.34
N ILE A 259 13.74 23.05 9.50
CA ILE A 259 14.32 23.32 8.17
C ILE A 259 15.73 23.91 8.31
N ALA A 260 15.90 24.89 9.17
CA ALA A 260 17.16 25.61 9.38
C ALA A 260 18.32 24.69 9.80
N ILE A 261 18.05 23.60 10.54
CA ILE A 261 19.07 22.63 11.00
C ILE A 261 19.93 22.09 9.84
N LEU A 262 19.34 21.89 8.66
CA LEU A 262 20.02 21.31 7.50
C LEU A 262 20.17 22.29 6.33
N SER A 263 19.73 23.54 6.47
CA SER A 263 19.82 24.56 5.41
C SER A 263 20.72 25.74 5.79
N ASP A 264 20.80 26.12 7.06
CA ASP A 264 21.53 27.30 7.47
C ASP A 264 23.05 27.05 7.54
N GLY A 265 23.81 27.83 6.75
CA GLY A 265 25.26 27.76 6.72
C GLY A 265 25.85 26.48 6.11
N ILE A 266 25.04 25.65 5.49
CA ILE A 266 25.44 24.41 4.81
C ILE A 266 25.41 24.64 3.30
N SER A 267 26.38 24.07 2.57
CA SER A 267 26.30 24.03 1.10
C SER A 267 25.07 23.21 0.67
N THR A 268 24.25 23.80 -0.15
CA THR A 268 22.95 23.22 -0.53
C THR A 268 22.69 23.32 -2.02
N ILE A 269 21.90 22.39 -2.51
CA ILE A 269 21.37 22.39 -3.88
C ILE A 269 19.85 22.32 -3.84
N GLY A 270 19.18 22.76 -4.87
CA GLY A 270 17.74 22.54 -5.05
C GLY A 270 17.43 21.28 -5.83
N PHE A 271 16.16 20.98 -5.97
CA PHE A 271 15.71 20.01 -6.96
C PHE A 271 16.18 20.43 -8.36
N ASP A 272 16.63 19.47 -9.14
CA ASP A 272 16.77 19.65 -10.57
C ASP A 272 15.38 19.65 -11.20
N ILE A 273 14.88 20.83 -11.54
CA ILE A 273 13.52 21.04 -12.02
C ILE A 273 13.28 20.31 -13.35
N GLU A 274 14.31 20.16 -14.20
CA GLU A 274 14.20 19.42 -15.47
C GLU A 274 13.93 17.92 -15.24
N ASN A 275 14.36 17.39 -14.11
CA ASN A 275 14.18 16.01 -13.69
C ASN A 275 12.95 15.77 -12.81
N LEU A 276 12.13 16.82 -12.60
CA LEU A 276 10.95 16.77 -11.78
C LEU A 276 9.70 16.87 -12.66
N SER A 277 8.79 15.92 -12.54
CA SER A 277 7.52 15.94 -13.27
C SER A 277 6.37 15.45 -12.40
N LYS A 278 5.19 15.99 -12.61
CA LYS A 278 3.95 15.46 -12.01
C LYS A 278 3.31 14.43 -12.93
N GLY A 279 2.54 13.52 -12.35
CA GLY A 279 1.71 12.60 -13.12
C GLY A 279 0.50 13.27 -13.76
N ASP A 280 -0.31 12.46 -14.45
CA ASP A 280 -1.44 12.90 -15.25
C ASP A 280 -2.77 12.35 -14.74
N GLU A 281 -3.86 12.99 -15.18
CA GLU A 281 -5.22 12.55 -14.92
C GLU A 281 -5.83 11.97 -16.20
N ILE A 282 -6.24 10.69 -16.14
CA ILE A 282 -6.83 10.01 -17.30
C ILE A 282 -8.37 9.95 -17.26
N GLY A 283 -8.98 10.42 -16.16
CA GLY A 283 -10.41 10.34 -15.93
C GLY A 283 -10.91 8.91 -15.63
N SER A 284 -11.81 8.78 -14.69
CA SER A 284 -12.30 7.48 -14.20
C SER A 284 -13.00 6.61 -15.24
N ILE A 285 -13.47 7.18 -16.33
CA ILE A 285 -14.09 6.44 -17.45
C ILE A 285 -13.08 5.53 -18.17
N ASN A 286 -11.79 5.86 -18.09
CA ASN A 286 -10.69 5.12 -18.73
C ASN A 286 -10.04 4.08 -17.80
N TYR A 287 -10.58 3.91 -16.59
CA TYR A 287 -10.07 2.90 -15.66
C TYR A 287 -10.50 1.50 -16.10
N LEU A 288 -9.53 0.63 -16.20
CA LEU A 288 -9.67 -0.78 -16.56
C LEU A 288 -9.35 -1.67 -15.35
N ASN A 289 -9.72 -2.96 -15.44
CA ASN A 289 -9.37 -3.98 -14.46
C ASN A 289 -8.01 -4.64 -14.74
N GLU A 290 -7.48 -4.44 -15.93
CA GLU A 290 -6.20 -4.99 -16.42
C GLU A 290 -5.59 -4.06 -17.47
N GLY A 291 -4.31 -4.17 -17.72
CA GLY A 291 -3.56 -3.32 -18.66
C GLY A 291 -2.34 -2.70 -18.01
N ILE A 292 -2.06 -1.43 -18.31
CA ILE A 292 -0.96 -0.68 -17.69
C ILE A 292 -1.38 -0.22 -16.31
N PRO A 293 -0.61 -0.53 -15.24
CA PRO A 293 -0.89 -0.05 -13.88
C PRO A 293 -0.96 1.49 -13.82
N PHE A 294 -2.07 2.00 -13.30
CA PHE A 294 -2.28 3.42 -13.05
C PHE A 294 -2.14 3.71 -11.56
N ILE A 295 -0.96 4.18 -11.17
CA ILE A 295 -0.55 4.36 -9.78
C ILE A 295 -1.13 5.66 -9.22
N LYS A 296 -1.86 5.55 -8.13
CA LYS A 296 -2.45 6.67 -7.39
C LYS A 296 -1.74 6.88 -6.06
N THR A 297 -2.07 7.94 -5.37
CA THR A 297 -1.56 8.22 -4.02
C THR A 297 -1.84 7.08 -3.02
N SER A 298 -2.94 6.33 -3.21
CA SER A 298 -3.26 5.15 -2.39
C SER A 298 -2.41 3.92 -2.69
N ASP A 299 -1.64 3.95 -3.75
CA ASP A 299 -0.86 2.80 -4.23
C ASP A 299 0.64 2.95 -3.90
N ILE A 300 1.00 3.95 -3.07
CA ILE A 300 2.30 4.03 -2.42
C ILE A 300 2.26 3.11 -1.20
N ILE A 301 3.10 2.08 -1.18
CA ILE A 301 3.15 1.08 -0.11
C ILE A 301 4.58 0.76 0.31
N ASN A 302 4.87 0.79 1.60
CA ASN A 302 6.12 0.27 2.15
C ASN A 302 7.39 0.81 1.45
N PHE A 303 7.41 2.11 1.13
CA PHE A 303 8.47 2.81 0.38
C PHE A 303 8.64 2.36 -1.08
N ASP A 304 7.59 1.81 -1.67
CA ASP A 304 7.49 1.37 -3.06
C ASP A 304 6.10 1.70 -3.62
N VAL A 305 5.83 1.33 -4.86
CA VAL A 305 4.50 1.40 -5.46
C VAL A 305 3.86 0.01 -5.51
N ASP A 306 2.54 -0.04 -5.45
CA ASP A 306 1.80 -1.28 -5.72
C ASP A 306 1.71 -1.51 -7.23
N TYR A 307 2.50 -2.44 -7.76
CA TYR A 307 2.47 -2.80 -9.18
C TYR A 307 1.22 -3.60 -9.59
N GLU A 308 0.38 -3.99 -8.62
CA GLU A 308 -0.94 -4.60 -8.84
C GLU A 308 -2.07 -3.71 -8.28
N PRO A 309 -2.19 -2.43 -8.71
CA PRO A 309 -3.16 -1.50 -8.16
C PRO A 309 -4.59 -1.91 -8.50
N ASP A 310 -5.57 -1.17 -7.96
CA ASP A 310 -6.98 -1.38 -8.31
C ASP A 310 -7.39 -0.78 -9.66
N CYS A 311 -6.51 0.03 -10.25
CA CYS A 311 -6.80 0.73 -11.51
C CYS A 311 -5.69 0.51 -12.51
N TYR A 312 -6.11 0.19 -13.72
CA TYR A 312 -5.25 0.07 -14.89
C TYR A 312 -5.78 0.99 -15.98
N CYS A 313 -5.00 1.20 -17.03
CA CYS A 313 -5.43 1.93 -18.21
C CYS A 313 -4.93 1.24 -19.49
N SER A 314 -5.44 1.72 -20.63
CA SER A 314 -5.02 1.23 -21.94
C SER A 314 -3.55 1.57 -22.22
N GLU A 315 -2.85 0.69 -22.93
CA GLU A 315 -1.47 0.90 -23.40
C GLU A 315 -1.32 2.18 -24.26
N ALA A 316 -2.40 2.63 -24.91
CA ALA A 316 -2.40 3.88 -25.68
C ALA A 316 -2.01 5.12 -24.84
N PHE A 317 -2.26 5.09 -23.52
CA PHE A 317 -1.88 6.19 -22.64
C PHE A 317 -0.36 6.31 -22.44
N LEU A 318 0.43 5.25 -22.62
CA LEU A 318 1.90 5.33 -22.53
C LEU A 318 2.47 6.30 -23.57
N SER A 319 1.98 6.24 -24.80
CA SER A 319 2.42 7.14 -25.86
C SER A 319 1.73 8.50 -25.82
N GLN A 320 0.51 8.57 -25.30
CA GLN A 320 -0.27 9.83 -25.23
C GLN A 320 0.23 10.77 -24.14
N LEU A 321 0.62 10.21 -22.98
CA LEU A 321 1.02 11.01 -21.80
C LEU A 321 2.54 11.21 -21.72
N GLU A 322 3.30 10.44 -22.48
CA GLU A 322 4.78 10.54 -22.57
C GLU A 322 5.49 10.53 -21.20
N GLN A 323 4.89 9.87 -20.21
CA GLN A 323 5.53 9.72 -18.90
C GLN A 323 6.73 8.78 -18.99
N ASP A 324 7.90 9.29 -18.64
CA ASP A 324 9.16 8.52 -18.59
C ASP A 324 9.44 8.12 -17.12
N ILE A 325 8.81 7.04 -16.66
CA ILE A 325 9.03 6.46 -15.31
C ILE A 325 10.05 5.33 -15.42
N LYS A 326 11.12 5.39 -14.63
CA LYS A 326 12.21 4.40 -14.63
C LYS A 326 12.56 3.91 -13.24
N CYS A 327 13.20 2.76 -13.18
CA CYS A 327 13.84 2.26 -11.97
C CYS A 327 14.77 3.33 -11.36
N GLY A 328 14.59 3.57 -10.08
CA GLY A 328 15.33 4.57 -9.32
C GLY A 328 14.70 5.96 -9.27
N ASP A 329 13.61 6.20 -9.99
CA ASP A 329 12.85 7.43 -9.80
C ASP A 329 12.23 7.46 -8.39
N ILE A 330 12.26 8.62 -7.76
CA ILE A 330 11.58 8.87 -6.49
C ILE A 330 10.17 9.37 -6.81
N ILE A 331 9.18 8.74 -6.22
CA ILE A 331 7.77 9.15 -6.32
C ILE A 331 7.31 9.61 -4.94
N PHE A 332 6.61 10.72 -4.88
CA PHE A 332 6.01 11.19 -3.63
C PHE A 332 4.66 11.85 -3.84
N THR A 333 3.84 11.84 -2.79
CA THR A 333 2.48 12.35 -2.84
C THR A 333 2.47 13.88 -2.75
N LYS A 334 1.76 14.51 -3.70
CA LYS A 334 1.48 15.95 -3.67
C LYS A 334 0.03 16.26 -3.28
N ASP A 335 -0.87 15.30 -3.34
CA ASP A 335 -2.29 15.47 -3.02
C ASP A 335 -2.74 14.39 -2.01
N GLY A 336 -3.68 14.75 -1.13
CA GLY A 336 -4.32 13.84 -0.18
C GLY A 336 -3.50 13.60 1.08
N LYS A 337 -2.69 12.53 1.13
CA LYS A 337 -1.75 12.26 2.23
C LYS A 337 -0.39 12.87 1.92
N PRO A 338 0.03 13.89 2.66
CA PRO A 338 1.33 14.51 2.42
C PRO A 338 2.50 13.61 2.80
N GLY A 339 3.52 13.58 1.92
CA GLY A 339 4.82 13.06 2.27
C GLY A 339 4.97 11.54 2.29
N GLU A 340 4.11 10.79 1.62
CA GLU A 340 4.40 9.39 1.30
C GLU A 340 5.41 9.34 0.16
N VAL A 341 6.52 8.64 0.37
CA VAL A 341 7.65 8.59 -0.55
C VAL A 341 7.97 7.14 -0.92
N ALA A 342 8.24 6.91 -2.20
CA ALA A 342 8.65 5.63 -2.73
C ALA A 342 9.84 5.78 -3.68
N ILE A 343 10.61 4.71 -3.86
CA ILE A 343 11.56 4.57 -4.95
C ILE A 343 11.03 3.48 -5.88
N ILE A 344 10.92 3.78 -7.18
CA ILE A 344 10.59 2.78 -8.20
C ILE A 344 11.71 1.75 -8.25
N GLN A 345 11.38 0.48 -8.00
CA GLN A 345 12.36 -0.60 -7.89
C GLN A 345 12.58 -1.34 -9.22
N GLU A 346 11.63 -1.27 -10.15
CA GLU A 346 11.64 -2.02 -11.40
C GLU A 346 11.31 -1.13 -12.61
N ASP A 347 11.87 -1.45 -13.77
CA ASP A 347 11.53 -0.82 -15.05
C ASP A 347 10.20 -1.37 -15.60
N ASN A 348 9.14 -1.26 -14.83
CA ASN A 348 7.81 -1.65 -15.26
C ASN A 348 7.12 -0.51 -16.01
N LYS A 349 6.34 -0.88 -17.02
CA LYS A 349 5.44 0.09 -17.69
C LYS A 349 4.34 0.49 -16.72
N ILE A 350 4.43 1.66 -16.12
CA ILE A 350 3.43 2.24 -15.23
C ILE A 350 3.13 3.68 -15.63
N ILE A 351 1.96 4.16 -15.25
CA ILE A 351 1.57 5.57 -15.33
C ILE A 351 1.22 6.05 -13.93
N ILE A 352 1.74 7.20 -13.53
CA ILE A 352 1.43 7.81 -12.23
C ILE A 352 0.34 8.89 -12.38
N SER A 353 -0.55 8.97 -11.39
CA SER A 353 -1.65 9.93 -11.37
C SER A 353 -1.19 11.34 -11.01
N SER A 354 -2.01 12.32 -11.35
CA SER A 354 -1.79 13.75 -11.08
C SER A 354 -1.53 14.10 -9.61
N GLY A 355 -1.91 13.23 -8.66
CA GLY A 355 -1.63 13.38 -7.23
C GLY A 355 -0.21 13.01 -6.80
N LEU A 356 0.60 12.52 -7.73
CA LEU A 356 1.98 12.08 -7.52
C LEU A 356 2.96 12.98 -8.27
N VAL A 357 4.17 13.08 -7.73
CA VAL A 357 5.31 13.73 -8.36
C VAL A 357 6.45 12.73 -8.49
N LYS A 358 7.11 12.75 -9.65
CA LYS A 358 8.34 12.02 -9.91
C LYS A 358 9.54 12.96 -9.81
N TYR A 359 10.59 12.50 -9.19
CA TYR A 359 11.92 13.11 -9.22
C TYR A 359 12.96 12.08 -9.64
N ARG A 360 13.75 12.39 -10.67
CA ARG A 360 14.89 11.60 -11.10
C ARG A 360 16.17 12.21 -10.55
N ALA A 361 16.79 11.54 -9.60
CA ALA A 361 18.05 11.97 -9.03
C ALA A 361 19.19 11.89 -10.06
N ARG A 362 20.17 12.80 -9.96
CA ARG A 362 21.35 12.90 -10.84
C ARG A 362 22.26 11.68 -10.72
N ASN A 363 22.27 11.04 -9.56
CA ASN A 363 23.08 9.84 -9.29
C ASN A 363 22.44 9.02 -8.15
N ILE A 364 23.01 7.82 -7.91
CA ILE A 364 22.48 6.87 -6.94
C ILE A 364 22.61 7.39 -5.48
N ASP A 365 23.63 8.14 -5.14
CA ASP A 365 23.80 8.68 -3.77
C ASP A 365 22.73 9.74 -3.50
N GLU A 366 22.50 10.64 -4.44
CA GLU A 366 21.43 11.63 -4.36
C GLU A 366 20.03 10.98 -4.27
N ARG A 367 19.79 9.89 -4.98
CA ARG A 367 18.52 9.15 -4.88
C ARG A 367 18.19 8.80 -3.44
N TYR A 368 19.07 8.11 -2.76
CA TYR A 368 18.83 7.69 -1.38
C TYR A 368 18.88 8.85 -0.40
N TRP A 369 19.65 9.88 -0.70
CA TRP A 369 19.69 11.09 0.12
C TRP A 369 18.38 11.86 0.03
N VAL A 370 17.86 12.14 -1.16
CA VAL A 370 16.56 12.80 -1.35
C VAL A 370 15.42 11.96 -0.79
N PHE A 371 15.45 10.63 -0.99
CA PHE A 371 14.49 9.74 -0.35
C PHE A 371 14.49 9.89 1.18
N LEU A 372 15.66 9.87 1.81
CA LEU A 372 15.81 10.03 3.26
C LEU A 372 15.30 11.40 3.72
N LEU A 373 15.70 12.47 3.05
CA LEU A 373 15.25 13.82 3.38
C LEU A 373 13.74 13.94 3.31
N LEU A 374 13.11 13.51 2.20
CA LEU A 374 11.66 13.57 2.03
C LEU A 374 10.89 12.69 3.05
N SER A 375 11.46 11.55 3.43
CA SER A 375 10.85 10.60 4.38
C SER A 375 11.08 10.98 5.85
N SER A 376 11.95 11.96 6.14
CA SER A 376 12.32 12.39 7.49
C SER A 376 11.46 13.54 8.01
N LYS A 377 11.67 13.94 9.27
CA LYS A 377 11.09 15.16 9.85
C LYS A 377 11.48 16.43 9.10
N TYR A 378 12.64 16.44 8.43
CA TYR A 378 13.04 17.53 7.55
C TYR A 378 12.06 17.69 6.38
N GLY A 379 11.79 16.64 5.63
CA GLY A 379 10.82 16.65 4.55
C GLY A 379 9.40 16.93 5.04
N GLU A 380 9.00 16.34 6.17
CA GLU A 380 7.70 16.61 6.79
C GLU A 380 7.52 18.10 7.13
N SER A 381 8.61 18.81 7.51
CA SER A 381 8.60 20.27 7.75
C SER A 381 8.24 21.03 6.48
N TYR A 382 8.89 20.71 5.37
CA TYR A 382 8.57 21.32 4.09
C TYR A 382 7.14 21.00 3.64
N PHE A 383 6.69 19.77 3.77
CA PHE A 383 5.31 19.40 3.46
C PHE A 383 4.34 20.20 4.33
N LYS A 384 4.54 20.27 5.64
CA LYS A 384 3.69 21.07 6.55
C LYS A 384 3.64 22.55 6.16
N LYS A 385 4.78 23.11 5.76
CA LYS A 385 4.89 24.51 5.35
C LYS A 385 4.12 24.80 4.05
N TRP A 386 4.22 23.93 3.06
CA TRP A 386 3.76 24.18 1.70
C TRP A 386 2.45 23.49 1.33
N PHE A 387 1.88 22.66 2.21
CA PHE A 387 0.55 22.12 2.00
C PHE A 387 -0.54 23.15 2.30
N VAL A 388 -1.49 23.23 1.39
CA VAL A 388 -2.68 24.05 1.53
C VAL A 388 -3.93 23.18 1.44
N ILE A 389 -4.97 23.56 2.19
CA ILE A 389 -6.27 22.90 2.10
C ILE A 389 -7.01 23.49 0.89
N GLY A 390 -7.19 22.66 -0.14
CA GLY A 390 -8.17 22.97 -1.19
C GLY A 390 -9.59 22.80 -0.67
N SER A 391 -10.57 22.57 -1.55
CA SER A 391 -11.98 22.42 -1.13
C SER A 391 -12.20 21.26 -0.14
N THR A 392 -11.53 20.14 -0.34
CA THR A 392 -11.68 18.91 0.48
C THR A 392 -10.39 18.11 0.70
N MET A 393 -9.32 18.45 -0.01
CA MET A 393 -8.04 17.73 0.04
C MET A 393 -6.86 18.67 0.28
N LEU A 394 -5.81 18.13 0.86
CA LEU A 394 -4.52 18.79 0.95
C LEU A 394 -3.82 18.77 -0.41
N HIS A 395 -3.23 19.90 -0.80
CA HIS A 395 -2.46 20.05 -2.02
C HIS A 395 -1.10 20.67 -1.73
N LEU A 396 -0.05 20.10 -2.29
CA LEU A 396 1.28 20.68 -2.23
C LEU A 396 1.40 21.82 -3.23
N ARG A 397 1.79 23.00 -2.77
CA ARG A 397 2.03 24.15 -3.66
C ARG A 397 3.28 23.93 -4.51
N THR A 398 3.29 24.52 -5.70
CA THR A 398 4.46 24.49 -6.60
C THR A 398 5.68 25.16 -6.01
N ASP A 399 5.47 26.20 -5.17
CA ASP A 399 6.57 26.86 -4.43
C ASP A 399 7.42 25.90 -3.58
N PHE A 400 6.90 24.71 -3.23
CA PHE A 400 7.65 23.65 -2.55
C PHE A 400 8.90 23.22 -3.33
N PHE A 401 8.78 23.09 -4.63
CA PHE A 401 9.86 22.57 -5.48
C PHE A 401 11.04 23.53 -5.58
N ASP A 402 10.76 24.85 -5.57
CA ASP A 402 11.78 25.88 -5.55
C ASP A 402 12.38 26.08 -4.15
N ALA A 403 11.58 25.81 -3.11
CA ALA A 403 11.96 26.04 -1.73
C ALA A 403 12.72 24.87 -1.10
N PHE A 404 12.50 23.63 -1.57
CA PHE A 404 13.10 22.44 -0.97
C PHE A 404 14.62 22.44 -1.18
N VAL A 405 15.33 22.42 -0.07
CA VAL A 405 16.79 22.46 -0.06
C VAL A 405 17.35 21.05 0.17
N ILE A 406 18.32 20.66 -0.63
CA ILE A 406 19.04 19.39 -0.52
C ILE A 406 20.46 19.71 0.00
N PRO A 407 20.80 19.40 1.26
CA PRO A 407 22.14 19.55 1.78
C PRO A 407 23.14 18.70 1.01
N GLU A 408 24.38 19.20 0.91
CA GLU A 408 25.47 18.49 0.24
C GLU A 408 25.79 17.17 0.96
N ILE A 409 26.09 16.13 0.18
CA ILE A 409 26.41 14.79 0.70
C ILE A 409 27.85 14.79 1.21
N THR A 410 28.02 14.73 2.54
CA THR A 410 29.33 14.53 3.17
C THR A 410 29.69 13.04 3.22
N TYR A 411 30.96 12.75 3.51
CA TYR A 411 31.43 11.37 3.71
C TYR A 411 30.64 10.65 4.83
N ASP A 412 30.38 11.35 5.94
CA ASP A 412 29.64 10.80 7.08
C ASP A 412 28.19 10.50 6.72
N ILE A 413 27.50 11.41 6.02
CA ILE A 413 26.14 11.19 5.50
C ILE A 413 26.12 9.95 4.60
N LYS A 414 27.07 9.87 3.68
CA LYS A 414 27.15 8.73 2.76
C LYS A 414 27.34 7.42 3.51
N THR A 415 28.29 7.35 4.40
CA THR A 415 28.64 6.11 5.11
C THR A 415 27.53 5.69 6.10
N LYS A 416 26.96 6.66 6.82
CA LYS A 416 26.03 6.38 7.91
C LYS A 416 24.62 6.08 7.43
N TYR A 417 24.14 6.73 6.35
CA TYR A 417 22.75 6.63 5.92
C TYR A 417 22.58 6.10 4.50
N ILE A 418 23.34 6.62 3.52
CA ILE A 418 23.11 6.29 2.11
C ILE A 418 23.50 4.85 1.81
N GLU A 419 24.69 4.40 2.22
CA GLU A 419 25.13 3.02 1.97
C GLU A 419 24.23 1.97 2.65
N PRO A 420 23.83 2.13 3.92
CA PRO A 420 22.84 1.23 4.52
C PRO A 420 21.49 1.24 3.78
N LEU A 421 20.97 2.38 3.34
CA LEU A 421 19.74 2.45 2.56
C LEU A 421 19.85 1.68 1.25
N LYS A 422 20.95 1.86 0.49
CA LYS A 422 21.21 1.09 -0.74
C LYS A 422 21.15 -0.42 -0.49
N GLN A 423 21.85 -0.90 0.55
CA GLN A 423 21.87 -2.32 0.89
C GLN A 423 20.49 -2.86 1.23
N VAL A 424 19.73 -2.10 2.01
CA VAL A 424 18.39 -2.52 2.44
C VAL A 424 17.40 -2.51 1.27
N PHE A 425 17.43 -1.49 0.42
CA PHE A 425 16.56 -1.42 -0.75
C PHE A 425 16.87 -2.54 -1.75
N ASN A 426 18.15 -2.83 -2.02
CA ASN A 426 18.54 -3.94 -2.87
C ASN A 426 18.02 -5.28 -2.30
N LYS A 427 18.22 -5.52 -1.01
CA LYS A 427 17.72 -6.73 -0.35
C LYS A 427 16.20 -6.84 -0.40
N LYS A 428 15.49 -5.71 -0.20
CA LYS A 428 14.03 -5.64 -0.30
C LYS A 428 13.57 -5.99 -1.71
N LEU A 429 14.23 -5.48 -2.75
CA LEU A 429 13.94 -5.79 -4.14
C LEU A 429 14.15 -7.26 -4.46
N ASP A 430 15.29 -7.82 -4.10
CA ASP A 430 15.61 -9.24 -4.36
C ASP A 430 14.53 -10.18 -3.82
N VAL A 431 14.08 -9.93 -2.58
CA VAL A 431 13.04 -10.78 -1.98
C VAL A 431 11.64 -10.49 -2.54
N TYR A 432 11.35 -9.26 -2.94
CA TYR A 432 10.11 -8.90 -3.63
C TYR A 432 9.99 -9.65 -4.96
N LEU A 433 11.04 -9.64 -5.77
CA LEU A 433 11.10 -10.39 -7.04
C LEU A 433 10.96 -11.90 -6.82
N LYS A 434 11.57 -12.42 -5.74
CA LYS A 434 11.41 -13.82 -5.36
C LYS A 434 9.95 -14.15 -5.01
N ILE A 435 9.29 -13.30 -4.22
CA ILE A 435 7.86 -13.45 -3.89
C ILE A 435 7.02 -13.43 -5.17
N ALA A 436 7.27 -12.50 -6.08
CA ALA A 436 6.55 -12.39 -7.35
C ALA A 436 6.71 -13.66 -8.21
N LYS A 437 7.94 -14.19 -8.30
CA LYS A 437 8.21 -15.44 -9.02
C LYS A 437 7.47 -16.64 -8.41
N ILE A 438 7.54 -16.81 -7.08
CA ILE A 438 6.86 -17.90 -6.37
C ILE A 438 5.34 -17.81 -6.59
N LYS A 439 4.78 -16.60 -6.46
CA LYS A 439 3.37 -16.35 -6.70
C LYS A 439 2.94 -16.80 -8.09
N THR A 440 3.66 -16.37 -9.13
CA THR A 440 3.37 -16.77 -10.52
C THR A 440 3.40 -18.28 -10.70
N LEU A 441 4.44 -18.96 -10.22
CA LEU A 441 4.56 -20.42 -10.30
C LEU A 441 3.38 -21.13 -9.61
N VAL A 442 2.96 -20.67 -8.44
CA VAL A 442 1.83 -21.27 -7.72
C VAL A 442 0.52 -21.02 -8.47
N GLU A 443 0.29 -19.80 -8.96
CA GLU A 443 -0.93 -19.45 -9.73
C GLU A 443 -1.04 -20.26 -11.02
N GLU A 444 0.07 -20.50 -11.72
CA GLU A 444 0.11 -21.34 -12.92
C GLU A 444 -0.32 -22.78 -12.62
N THR A 445 0.01 -23.33 -11.43
CA THR A 445 -0.46 -24.68 -11.04
C THR A 445 -1.98 -24.77 -10.87
N PHE A 446 -2.66 -23.66 -10.65
CA PHE A 446 -4.11 -23.64 -10.50
C PHE A 446 -4.83 -23.95 -11.83
N THR A 447 -4.17 -23.69 -12.94
CA THR A 447 -4.67 -23.98 -14.30
C THR A 447 -3.98 -25.17 -14.95
N ASN A 448 -2.75 -25.47 -14.56
CA ASN A 448 -1.97 -26.60 -15.04
C ASN A 448 -1.25 -27.33 -13.88
N PRO A 449 -1.86 -28.37 -13.28
CA PRO A 449 -1.31 -29.08 -12.14
C PRO A 449 0.03 -29.82 -12.39
N ALA A 450 0.45 -29.96 -13.63
CA ALA A 450 1.68 -30.67 -14.03
C ALA A 450 2.93 -29.78 -14.07
N ILE A 451 2.81 -28.49 -13.69
CA ILE A 451 3.94 -27.57 -13.66
C ILE A 451 4.99 -28.01 -12.65
N ASP A 452 6.25 -27.98 -13.05
CA ASP A 452 7.41 -28.21 -12.18
C ASP A 452 7.55 -27.02 -11.21
N LEU A 453 7.61 -27.34 -9.92
CA LEU A 453 7.74 -26.36 -8.84
C LEU A 453 9.20 -26.20 -8.37
N SER A 454 10.19 -26.70 -9.11
CA SER A 454 11.60 -26.43 -8.84
C SER A 454 11.96 -24.98 -9.17
N ILE A 455 12.66 -24.30 -8.26
CA ILE A 455 13.12 -22.90 -8.44
C ILE A 455 14.59 -22.87 -8.79
#